data_42780f2bc26741b2eee8181d0c1e66b6
#
_entry.id   42780f2bc26741b2eee8181d0c1e66b6
#
_cell.length_a   1.000
_cell.length_b   1.000
_cell.length_c   1.000
_cell.angle_alpha   90.00
_cell.angle_beta   90.00
_cell.angle_gamma   90.00
#
_symmetry.space_group_name_H-M   'P 1'
#
loop_
_entity.id
_entity.type
_entity.pdbx_description
1 polymer ?
#
loop_
_entity_poly.entity_id
_entity_poly.type
_entity_poly.pdbx_seq_one_letter_code
_entity_poly.pdbx_strand_id
1 'polypeptide(L)'
;MLIGPNVSFFAATHPTDPFVRNGLLGPELGKPITIGDDCWIGGGAIICPGVTIGRGVTVGAGSVVTKDVEDFVVVAGNPARVIKRLDVEAQLKKEREERESNR
;
A
#
# COMPACT_ATOMS: atom_id res chain seq x y z
N MET A 1 -9.46 -7.58 1.49
CA MET A 1 -8.95 -6.47 0.64
C MET A 1 -9.90 -6.22 -0.52
N LEU A 2 -10.22 -4.96 -0.75
CA LEU A 2 -11.02 -4.55 -1.90
C LEU A 2 -10.13 -3.76 -2.86
N ILE A 3 -10.11 -4.16 -4.12
CA ILE A 3 -9.27 -3.51 -5.14
C ILE A 3 -10.18 -3.03 -6.26
N GLY A 4 -10.17 -1.73 -6.54
CA GLY A 4 -10.91 -1.15 -7.66
C GLY A 4 -10.29 -1.48 -9.02
N PRO A 5 -10.95 -1.06 -10.11
CA PRO A 5 -10.43 -1.31 -11.46
C PRO A 5 -9.17 -0.49 -11.77
N ASN A 6 -8.34 -1.02 -12.67
CA ASN A 6 -7.14 -0.34 -13.17
C ASN A 6 -6.10 0.02 -12.11
N VAL A 7 -6.03 -0.74 -11.01
CA VAL A 7 -4.98 -0.59 -9.99
C VAL A 7 -3.70 -1.23 -10.51
N SER A 8 -2.57 -0.55 -10.33
CA SER A 8 -1.26 -1.05 -10.74
C SER A 8 -0.33 -1.24 -9.54
N PHE A 9 0.34 -2.40 -9.50
CA PHE A 9 1.30 -2.74 -8.47
C PHE A 9 2.67 -2.93 -9.14
N PHE A 10 3.61 -2.04 -8.86
CA PHE A 10 4.95 -2.11 -9.42
C PHE A 10 5.91 -2.69 -8.40
N ALA A 11 6.22 -3.98 -8.52
CA ALA A 11 7.10 -4.68 -7.59
C ALA A 11 8.55 -4.77 -8.08
N ALA A 12 8.86 -4.22 -9.23
CA ALA A 12 10.20 -4.23 -9.80
C ALA A 12 10.65 -2.82 -10.14
N THR A 13 11.96 -2.57 -10.03
CA THR A 13 12.58 -1.32 -10.47
C THR A 13 13.75 -1.64 -11.37
N HIS A 14 14.15 -0.67 -12.19
CA HIS A 14 15.33 -0.75 -13.01
C HIS A 14 16.29 0.38 -12.65
N PRO A 15 17.63 0.18 -12.78
CA PRO A 15 18.57 1.28 -12.57
C PRO A 15 18.23 2.46 -13.46
N THR A 16 18.40 3.67 -12.94
CA THR A 16 18.14 4.89 -13.71
C THR A 16 19.28 5.23 -14.67
N ASP A 17 20.49 4.69 -14.43
CA ASP A 17 21.63 4.88 -15.33
C ASP A 17 21.43 4.04 -16.60
N PRO A 18 21.31 4.66 -17.79
CA PRO A 18 21.08 3.92 -19.02
C PRO A 18 22.20 2.97 -19.40
N PHE A 19 23.43 3.21 -18.98
CA PHE A 19 24.56 2.31 -19.22
C PHE A 19 24.46 1.05 -18.36
N VAL A 20 24.03 1.18 -17.11
CA VAL A 20 23.77 0.03 -16.23
C VAL A 20 22.54 -0.71 -16.67
N ARG A 21 21.49 0.03 -17.02
CA ARG A 21 20.22 -0.55 -17.46
C ARG A 21 20.34 -1.31 -18.79
N ASN A 22 21.11 -0.78 -19.72
CA ASN A 22 21.41 -1.38 -21.04
C ASN A 22 20.17 -2.05 -21.68
N GLY A 23 19.10 -1.29 -21.83
CA GLY A 23 17.86 -1.78 -22.40
C GLY A 23 17.31 -2.97 -21.60
N LEU A 24 17.15 -4.08 -22.28
CA LEU A 24 16.60 -5.31 -21.67
C LEU A 24 17.64 -6.15 -20.94
N LEU A 25 18.91 -5.79 -21.01
CA LEU A 25 20.00 -6.56 -20.40
C LEU A 25 20.39 -6.04 -19.01
N GLY A 26 19.88 -4.88 -18.62
CA GLY A 26 20.16 -4.30 -17.30
C GLY A 26 19.52 -5.10 -16.17
N PRO A 27 20.09 -5.05 -14.96
CA PRO A 27 19.54 -5.76 -13.82
C PRO A 27 18.16 -5.23 -13.43
N GLU A 28 17.27 -6.15 -13.07
CA GLU A 28 15.96 -5.84 -12.52
C GLU A 28 16.01 -6.08 -11.02
N LEU A 29 15.62 -5.07 -10.23
CA LEU A 29 15.62 -5.14 -8.77
C LEU A 29 14.19 -5.38 -8.29
N GLY A 30 13.92 -6.59 -7.81
CA GLY A 30 12.63 -6.93 -7.21
C GLY A 30 12.48 -6.27 -5.84
N LYS A 31 11.40 -5.51 -5.67
CA LYS A 31 11.03 -4.92 -4.38
C LYS A 31 9.58 -5.25 -4.10
N PRO A 32 9.32 -6.27 -3.27
CA PRO A 32 7.95 -6.73 -3.04
C PRO A 32 7.09 -5.64 -2.40
N ILE A 33 5.82 -5.66 -2.78
CA ILE A 33 4.78 -4.83 -2.17
C ILE A 33 4.06 -5.69 -1.15
N THR A 34 3.89 -5.14 0.06
CA THR A 34 3.16 -5.81 1.14
C THR A 34 1.92 -4.99 1.46
N ILE A 35 0.76 -5.63 1.47
CA ILE A 35 -0.51 -4.96 1.80
C ILE A 35 -1.16 -5.71 2.96
N GLY A 36 -1.44 -4.97 4.03
CA GLY A 36 -2.11 -5.52 5.21
C GLY A 36 -3.56 -5.89 4.95
N ASP A 37 -4.19 -6.48 5.98
CA ASP A 37 -5.58 -6.93 5.90
C ASP A 37 -6.55 -5.73 5.90
N ASP A 38 -7.74 -5.97 5.37
CA ASP A 38 -8.86 -5.02 5.41
C ASP A 38 -8.58 -3.69 4.71
N CYS A 39 -7.75 -3.70 3.67
CA CYS A 39 -7.46 -2.50 2.88
C CYS A 39 -8.45 -2.32 1.73
N TRP A 40 -8.67 -1.08 1.36
CA TRP A 40 -9.42 -0.72 0.16
C TRP A 40 -8.53 0.12 -0.75
N ILE A 41 -8.26 -0.40 -1.95
CA ILE A 41 -7.43 0.28 -2.95
C ILE A 41 -8.36 0.83 -4.03
N GLY A 42 -8.50 2.14 -4.11
CA GLY A 42 -9.36 2.81 -5.07
C GLY A 42 -8.91 2.59 -6.52
N GLY A 43 -9.86 2.70 -7.46
CA GLY A 43 -9.60 2.49 -8.88
C GLY A 43 -8.52 3.43 -9.43
N GLY A 44 -7.68 2.93 -10.31
CA GLY A 44 -6.61 3.70 -10.94
C GLY A 44 -5.42 4.01 -10.03
N ALA A 45 -5.41 3.53 -8.78
CA ALA A 45 -4.29 3.76 -7.89
C ALA A 45 -3.03 3.03 -8.37
N ILE A 46 -1.88 3.58 -8.04
CA ILE A 46 -0.57 3.01 -8.37
C ILE A 46 0.19 2.80 -7.06
N ILE A 47 0.65 1.58 -6.83
CA ILE A 47 1.48 1.25 -5.67
C ILE A 47 2.90 1.01 -6.16
N CYS A 48 3.84 1.79 -5.64
CA CYS A 48 5.23 1.74 -6.08
C CYS A 48 6.01 0.58 -5.45
N PRO A 49 7.15 0.18 -6.06
CA PRO A 49 7.96 -0.93 -5.54
C PRO A 49 8.39 -0.75 -4.10
N GLY A 50 8.38 -1.83 -3.33
CA GLY A 50 8.89 -1.86 -1.97
C GLY A 50 7.99 -1.23 -0.92
N VAL A 51 6.81 -0.73 -1.32
CA VAL A 51 5.88 -0.09 -0.37
C VAL A 51 5.20 -1.13 0.50
N THR A 52 5.12 -0.84 1.80
CA THR A 52 4.33 -1.59 2.77
C THR A 52 3.11 -0.76 3.15
N ILE A 53 1.93 -1.31 2.92
CA ILE A 53 0.67 -0.69 3.33
C ILE A 53 0.14 -1.45 4.53
N GLY A 54 -0.12 -0.73 5.62
CA GLY A 54 -0.60 -1.32 6.86
C GLY A 54 -2.03 -1.84 6.79
N ARG A 55 -2.54 -2.29 7.93
CA ARG A 55 -3.90 -2.82 8.05
C ARG A 55 -4.94 -1.70 7.98
N GLY A 56 -6.08 -1.99 7.35
CA GLY A 56 -7.25 -1.08 7.37
C GLY A 56 -7.02 0.24 6.65
N VAL A 57 -6.11 0.27 5.68
CA VAL A 57 -5.79 1.47 4.92
C VAL A 57 -6.76 1.63 3.75
N THR A 58 -7.17 2.87 3.52
CA THR A 58 -7.91 3.24 2.30
C THR A 58 -7.00 4.08 1.42
N VAL A 59 -6.81 3.64 0.18
CA VAL A 59 -6.09 4.40 -0.85
C VAL A 59 -7.10 5.01 -1.80
N GLY A 60 -7.13 6.33 -1.88
CA GLY A 60 -8.06 7.03 -2.75
C GLY A 60 -7.84 6.71 -4.23
N ALA A 61 -8.91 6.81 -5.03
CA ALA A 61 -8.82 6.56 -6.47
C ALA A 61 -7.80 7.47 -7.14
N GLY A 62 -7.04 6.93 -8.09
CA GLY A 62 -6.03 7.67 -8.83
C GLY A 62 -4.79 8.07 -8.04
N SER A 63 -4.63 7.61 -6.82
CA SER A 63 -3.49 7.95 -5.97
C SER A 63 -2.23 7.22 -6.40
N VAL A 64 -1.07 7.83 -6.13
CA VAL A 64 0.24 7.20 -6.36
C VAL A 64 0.95 7.05 -5.01
N VAL A 65 1.02 5.82 -4.50
CA VAL A 65 1.61 5.51 -3.21
C VAL A 65 3.10 5.23 -3.39
N THR A 66 3.94 6.13 -2.90
CA THR A 66 5.39 6.08 -3.09
C THR A 66 6.15 5.73 -1.80
N LYS A 67 5.49 5.76 -0.64
CA LYS A 67 6.08 5.50 0.67
C LYS A 67 5.19 4.57 1.47
N ASP A 68 5.77 3.94 2.49
CA ASP A 68 5.03 3.10 3.41
C ASP A 68 3.87 3.85 4.05
N VAL A 69 2.79 3.14 4.30
CA VAL A 69 1.55 3.69 4.87
C VAL A 69 1.26 2.99 6.18
N GLU A 70 1.09 3.76 7.24
CA GLU A 70 0.75 3.23 8.56
C GLU A 70 -0.67 2.66 8.60
N ASP A 71 -0.98 1.91 9.66
CA ASP A 71 -2.30 1.29 9.83
C ASP A 71 -3.41 2.34 9.97
N PHE A 72 -4.60 1.99 9.51
CA PHE A 72 -5.86 2.72 9.75
C PHE A 72 -5.84 4.19 9.35
N VAL A 73 -5.30 4.47 8.17
CA VAL A 73 -5.31 5.82 7.60
C VAL A 73 -5.95 5.80 6.21
N VAL A 74 -6.38 6.96 5.79
CA VAL A 74 -6.79 7.22 4.40
C VAL A 74 -5.69 8.05 3.75
N VAL A 75 -5.18 7.57 2.62
CA VAL A 75 -4.20 8.31 1.82
C VAL A 75 -4.79 8.64 0.46
N ALA A 76 -4.38 9.77 -0.11
CA ALA A 76 -4.83 10.17 -1.44
C ALA A 76 -3.83 11.14 -2.07
N GLY A 77 -3.89 11.23 -3.38
CA GLY A 77 -3.09 12.18 -4.16
C GLY A 77 -1.90 11.57 -4.85
N ASN A 78 -1.13 12.42 -5.53
CA ASN A 78 0.11 12.04 -6.22
C ASN A 78 1.18 13.08 -5.90
N PRO A 79 2.18 12.76 -5.08
CA PRO A 79 2.28 11.52 -4.30
C PRO A 79 1.22 11.47 -3.20
N ALA A 80 0.82 10.26 -2.81
CA ALA A 80 -0.22 10.07 -1.80
C ALA A 80 0.24 10.59 -0.44
N ARG A 81 -0.69 11.22 0.27
CA ARG A 81 -0.48 11.76 1.62
C ARG A 81 -1.62 11.33 2.53
N VAL A 82 -1.34 11.22 3.80
CA VAL A 82 -2.37 10.92 4.80
C VAL A 82 -3.34 12.10 4.87
N ILE A 83 -4.60 11.84 4.55
CA ILE A 83 -5.67 12.84 4.61
C ILE A 83 -6.60 12.62 5.80
N LYS A 84 -6.59 11.44 6.39
CA LYS A 84 -7.41 11.13 7.55
C LYS A 84 -6.82 9.95 8.31
N ARG A 85 -6.85 10.03 9.63
CA ARG A 85 -6.54 8.91 10.53
C ARG A 85 -7.85 8.38 11.10
N LEU A 86 -8.06 7.08 11.00
CA LEU A 86 -9.29 6.46 11.49
C LEU A 86 -9.18 6.19 13.00
N ASP A 87 -10.22 6.56 13.74
CA ASP A 87 -10.31 6.21 15.15
C ASP A 87 -10.91 4.82 15.28
N VAL A 88 -10.06 3.82 15.46
CA VAL A 88 -10.46 2.40 15.55
C VAL A 88 -10.12 1.81 16.92
N GLU A 89 -9.75 2.63 17.87
CA GLU A 89 -9.27 2.16 19.19
C GLU A 89 -10.31 1.29 19.90
N ALA A 90 -11.56 1.71 19.90
CA ALA A 90 -12.64 0.96 20.52
C ALA A 90 -12.85 -0.39 19.83
N GLN A 91 -12.78 -0.43 18.50
CA GLN A 91 -12.92 -1.65 17.74
C GLN A 91 -11.76 -2.61 17.99
N LEU A 92 -10.53 -2.10 18.07
CA LEU A 92 -9.35 -2.92 18.36
C LEU A 92 -9.41 -3.50 19.77
N LYS A 93 -9.89 -2.73 20.72
CA LYS A 93 -10.10 -3.21 22.09
C LYS A 93 -11.11 -4.35 22.13
N LYS A 94 -12.22 -4.21 21.41
CA LYS A 94 -13.25 -5.23 21.31
C LYS A 94 -12.70 -6.51 20.68
N GLU A 95 -11.93 -6.41 19.60
CA GLU A 95 -11.29 -7.56 18.97
C GLU A 95 -10.37 -8.31 19.94
N ARG A 96 -9.59 -7.58 20.74
CA ARG A 96 -8.71 -8.20 21.74
C ARG A 96 -9.52 -8.95 22.80
N GLU A 97 -10.58 -8.35 23.31
CA GLU A 97 -11.46 -8.97 24.30
C GLU A 97 -12.10 -10.25 23.76
N GLU A 98 -12.58 -10.23 22.52
CA GLU A 98 -13.14 -11.41 21.88
C GLU A 98 -12.11 -12.52 21.70
N ARG A 99 -10.88 -12.21 21.32
CA ARG A 99 -9.80 -13.20 21.21
C ARG A 99 -9.44 -13.81 22.55
N GLU A 100 -9.40 -13.00 23.61
CA GLU A 100 -9.10 -13.46 24.97
C GLU A 100 -10.22 -14.39 25.49
N SER A 101 -11.49 -14.08 25.21
CA SER A 101 -12.61 -14.91 25.66
C SER A 101 -12.73 -16.23 24.91
N ASN A 102 -12.12 -16.35 23.73
CA ASN A 102 -12.14 -17.57 22.90
C ASN A 102 -10.95 -18.50 23.14
N ARG A 103 -10.13 -18.24 24.12
CA ARG A 103 -8.98 -19.10 24.47
C ARG A 103 -9.40 -20.30 25.28
#